data_c6257e6688ecb97e5c0dc171a34aed09
#
_entry.id   c6257e6688ecb97e5c0dc171a34aed09
#
_cell.length_a   1.000
_cell.length_b   1.000
_cell.length_c   1.000
_cell.angle_alpha   90.00
_cell.angle_beta   90.00
_cell.angle_gamma   90.00
#
_symmetry.space_group_name_H-M   'P 1'
#
loop_
_entity.id
_entity.type
_entity.pdbx_description
1 polymer ?
#
loop_
_entity_poly.entity_id
_entity_poly.type
_entity_poly.pdbx_seq_one_letter_code
_entity_poly.pdbx_strand_id
1 'polypeptide(L)'
;MGIPEEIAIFEQNLSELIIKYEQYFFGIEKREPLQLLDEVERCARRYQSTIIANTMQKFKYNSLVATLSAHRQKWARINRLIEEWKYKRDRVKAPPRPA
;
A
#
# COMPACT_ATOMS: atom_id res chain seq x y z
N MET A 1 -18.82 -14.86 -8.59
CA MET A 1 -18.83 -14.07 -7.35
C MET A 1 -19.53 -12.77 -7.56
N GLY A 2 -20.29 -12.35 -6.58
CA GLY A 2 -20.99 -11.08 -6.68
C GLY A 2 -20.16 -9.91 -6.21
N ILE A 3 -20.65 -8.70 -6.45
CA ILE A 3 -19.98 -7.49 -6.06
C ILE A 3 -19.74 -7.42 -4.54
N PRO A 4 -20.71 -7.78 -3.68
CA PRO A 4 -20.45 -7.73 -2.23
C PRO A 4 -19.30 -8.61 -1.79
N GLU A 5 -19.18 -9.80 -2.35
CA GLU A 5 -18.10 -10.71 -1.98
C GLU A 5 -16.76 -10.18 -2.47
N GLU A 6 -16.71 -9.59 -3.65
CA GLU A 6 -15.47 -9.03 -4.18
C GLU A 6 -15.03 -7.79 -3.40
N ILE A 7 -15.98 -6.98 -2.95
CA ILE A 7 -15.65 -5.83 -2.10
C ILE A 7 -15.13 -6.31 -0.75
N ALA A 8 -15.70 -7.39 -0.20
CA ALA A 8 -15.21 -7.97 1.04
C ALA A 8 -13.79 -8.50 0.89
N ILE A 9 -13.48 -9.11 -0.25
CA ILE A 9 -12.12 -9.57 -0.53
C ILE A 9 -11.16 -8.38 -0.65
N PHE A 10 -11.59 -7.32 -1.32
CA PHE A 10 -10.81 -6.10 -1.44
C PHE A 10 -10.50 -5.53 -0.05
N GLU A 11 -11.51 -5.45 0.81
CA GLU A 11 -11.35 -4.94 2.17
C GLU A 11 -10.36 -5.79 2.96
N GLN A 12 -10.49 -7.11 2.87
CA GLN A 12 -9.62 -8.02 3.57
C GLN A 12 -8.17 -7.89 3.07
N ASN A 13 -7.99 -7.86 1.77
CA ASN A 13 -6.66 -7.74 1.18
C ASN A 13 -6.03 -6.39 1.51
N LEU A 14 -6.81 -5.32 1.53
CA LEU A 14 -6.32 -4.00 1.90
C LEU A 14 -5.86 -3.99 3.36
N SER A 15 -6.65 -4.57 4.26
CA SER A 15 -6.27 -4.65 5.67
C SER A 15 -4.97 -5.42 5.85
N GLU A 16 -4.83 -6.53 5.15
CA GLU A 16 -3.62 -7.34 5.20
C GLU A 16 -2.42 -6.57 4.64
N LEU A 17 -2.65 -5.83 3.56
CA LEU A 17 -1.60 -5.01 2.94
C LEU A 17 -1.10 -3.95 3.91
N ILE A 18 -2.01 -3.30 4.63
CA ILE A 18 -1.63 -2.28 5.61
C ILE A 18 -0.76 -2.90 6.70
N ILE A 19 -1.14 -4.07 7.19
CA ILE A 19 -0.36 -4.77 8.22
C ILE A 19 1.03 -5.13 7.68
N LYS A 20 1.11 -5.63 6.47
CA LYS A 20 2.38 -6.03 5.87
C LYS A 20 3.30 -4.84 5.63
N TYR A 21 2.76 -3.69 5.24
CA TYR A 21 3.56 -2.49 5.11
C TYR A 21 4.08 -2.01 6.45
N GLU A 22 3.28 -2.10 7.50
CA GLU A 22 3.75 -1.76 8.84
C GLU A 22 4.91 -2.66 9.26
N GLN A 23 4.78 -3.96 9.01
CA GLN A 23 5.85 -4.92 9.31
C GLN A 23 7.11 -4.61 8.50
N TYR A 24 6.95 -4.23 7.25
CA TYR A 24 8.08 -3.87 6.41
C TYR A 24 8.79 -2.62 6.96
N PHE A 25 8.04 -1.59 7.33
CA PHE A 25 8.64 -0.35 7.84
C PHE A 25 9.26 -0.53 9.21
N PHE A 26 8.75 -1.47 10.02
CA PHE A 26 9.36 -1.77 11.30
C PHE A 26 10.56 -2.72 11.19
N GLY A 27 10.85 -3.20 10.01
CA GLY A 27 11.98 -4.08 9.80
C GLY A 27 11.70 -5.55 10.06
N ILE A 28 10.45 -5.92 10.34
CA ILE A 28 10.08 -7.30 10.55
C ILE A 28 10.10 -8.06 9.23
N GLU A 29 9.58 -7.43 8.16
CA GLU A 29 9.61 -7.98 6.83
C GLU A 29 10.70 -7.29 6.02
N LYS A 30 11.55 -8.07 5.36
CA LYS A 30 12.66 -7.52 4.61
C LYS A 30 12.26 -7.01 3.24
N ARG A 31 11.17 -7.53 2.69
CA ARG A 31 10.72 -7.16 1.35
C ARG A 31 9.43 -6.38 1.41
N GLU A 32 9.34 -5.37 0.56
CA GLU A 32 8.12 -4.62 0.40
C GLU A 32 7.04 -5.53 -0.19
N PRO A 33 5.79 -5.50 0.31
CA PRO A 33 4.73 -6.38 -0.17
C PRO A 33 4.15 -5.92 -1.51
N LEU A 34 4.97 -5.90 -2.55
CA LEU A 34 4.59 -5.38 -3.86
C LEU A 34 3.56 -6.25 -4.56
N GLN A 35 3.64 -7.56 -4.37
CA GLN A 35 2.69 -8.47 -5.00
C GLN A 35 1.28 -8.28 -4.45
N LEU A 36 1.17 -8.16 -3.15
CA LEU A 36 -0.12 -7.91 -2.51
C LEU A 36 -0.64 -6.52 -2.87
N LEU A 37 0.24 -5.53 -2.94
CA LEU A 37 -0.13 -4.19 -3.38
C LEU A 37 -0.72 -4.23 -4.79
N ASP A 38 -0.09 -4.97 -5.70
CA ASP A 38 -0.58 -5.09 -7.06
C ASP A 38 -1.97 -5.74 -7.10
N GLU A 39 -2.20 -6.77 -6.30
CA GLU A 39 -3.50 -7.42 -6.21
C GLU A 39 -4.57 -6.47 -5.69
N VAL A 40 -4.24 -5.69 -4.67
CA VAL A 40 -5.19 -4.72 -4.10
C VAL A 40 -5.49 -3.62 -5.12
N GLU A 41 -4.47 -3.15 -5.83
CA GLU A 41 -4.67 -2.14 -6.86
C GLU A 41 -5.53 -2.65 -8.01
N ARG A 42 -5.38 -3.92 -8.38
CA ARG A 42 -6.23 -4.54 -9.40
C ARG A 42 -7.68 -4.56 -8.94
N CYS A 43 -7.92 -4.92 -7.68
CA CYS A 43 -9.27 -4.89 -7.12
C CYS A 43 -9.85 -3.48 -7.16
N ALA A 44 -9.03 -2.47 -6.84
CA ALA A 44 -9.48 -1.09 -6.85
C ALA A 44 -9.85 -0.66 -8.28
N ARG A 45 -9.05 -1.04 -9.27
CA ARG A 45 -9.31 -0.65 -10.65
C ARG A 45 -10.46 -1.41 -11.30
N ARG A 46 -10.77 -2.60 -10.80
CA ARG A 46 -11.77 -3.47 -11.39
C ARG A 46 -13.14 -2.82 -11.51
N TYR A 47 -13.50 -2.00 -10.54
CA TYR A 47 -14.81 -1.40 -10.50
C TYR A 47 -14.82 0.10 -10.82
N GLN A 48 -13.71 0.65 -11.28
CA GLN A 48 -13.66 2.07 -11.62
C GLN A 48 -14.64 2.43 -12.75
N SER A 49 -14.76 1.54 -13.72
CA SER A 49 -15.67 1.77 -14.85
C SER A 49 -16.96 0.98 -14.73
N THR A 50 -17.17 0.28 -13.63
CA THR A 50 -18.34 -0.53 -13.40
C THR A 50 -19.34 0.23 -12.55
N ILE A 51 -20.61 0.21 -12.96
CA ILE A 51 -21.66 0.87 -12.19
C ILE A 51 -22.06 -0.06 -11.08
N ILE A 52 -21.92 0.38 -9.85
CA ILE A 52 -22.37 -0.36 -8.68
C ILE A 52 -23.72 0.23 -8.29
N ALA A 53 -24.78 -0.56 -8.53
CA ALA A 53 -26.14 -0.08 -8.32
C ALA A 53 -26.50 0.11 -6.85
N ASN A 54 -25.96 -0.74 -5.97
CA ASN A 54 -26.25 -0.67 -4.56
C ASN A 54 -25.48 0.48 -3.92
N THR A 55 -26.19 1.43 -3.34
CA THR A 55 -25.57 2.64 -2.76
C THR A 55 -24.60 2.31 -1.64
N MET A 56 -24.95 1.36 -0.77
CA MET A 56 -24.07 1.00 0.34
C MET A 56 -22.79 0.34 -0.15
N GLN A 57 -22.89 -0.51 -1.16
CA GLN A 57 -21.71 -1.15 -1.73
C GLN A 57 -20.82 -0.14 -2.45
N LYS A 58 -21.44 0.80 -3.17
CA LYS A 58 -20.70 1.87 -3.83
C LYS A 58 -19.96 2.74 -2.81
N PHE A 59 -20.62 3.08 -1.73
CA PHE A 59 -20.01 3.88 -0.67
C PHE A 59 -18.85 3.14 -0.05
N LYS A 60 -19.02 1.85 0.23
CA LYS A 60 -17.96 1.04 0.80
C LYS A 60 -16.77 0.94 -0.14
N TYR A 61 -17.02 0.70 -1.42
CA TYR A 61 -15.97 0.63 -2.43
C TYR A 61 -15.19 1.95 -2.50
N ASN A 62 -15.90 3.07 -2.58
CA ASN A 62 -15.26 4.38 -2.64
C ASN A 62 -14.44 4.67 -1.40
N SER A 63 -14.93 4.26 -0.23
CA SER A 63 -14.22 4.43 1.02
C SER A 63 -12.94 3.62 1.04
N LEU A 64 -12.98 2.38 0.54
CA LEU A 64 -11.79 1.52 0.46
C LEU A 64 -10.76 2.09 -0.52
N VAL A 65 -11.20 2.61 -1.65
CA VAL A 65 -10.31 3.22 -2.63
C VAL A 65 -9.63 4.45 -2.04
N ALA A 66 -10.38 5.28 -1.31
CA ALA A 66 -9.82 6.44 -0.65
C ALA A 66 -8.79 6.06 0.40
N THR A 67 -9.08 5.01 1.18
CA THR A 67 -8.17 4.48 2.19
C THR A 67 -6.88 3.99 1.54
N LEU A 68 -7.00 3.23 0.46
CA LEU A 68 -5.84 2.74 -0.27
C LEU A 68 -4.99 3.90 -0.80
N SER A 69 -5.63 4.90 -1.39
CA SER A 69 -4.93 6.05 -1.94
C SER A 69 -4.15 6.80 -0.85
N ALA A 70 -4.76 7.02 0.30
CA ALA A 70 -4.12 7.69 1.42
C ALA A 70 -2.90 6.90 1.92
N HIS A 71 -3.04 5.58 2.06
CA HIS A 71 -1.93 4.74 2.50
C HIS A 71 -0.83 4.69 1.45
N ARG A 72 -1.17 4.63 0.17
CA ARG A 72 -0.16 4.61 -0.90
C ARG A 72 0.69 5.87 -0.86
N GLN A 73 0.08 7.02 -0.67
CA GLN A 73 0.81 8.27 -0.56
C GLN A 73 1.74 8.27 0.65
N LYS A 74 1.25 7.76 1.78
CA LYS A 74 2.05 7.65 2.99
C LYS A 74 3.22 6.69 2.78
N TRP A 75 2.97 5.53 2.19
CA TRP A 75 4.02 4.53 1.95
C TRP A 75 5.08 5.06 0.99
N ALA A 76 4.66 5.74 -0.08
CA ALA A 76 5.59 6.33 -1.03
C ALA A 76 6.49 7.36 -0.35
N ARG A 77 5.93 8.18 0.54
CA ARG A 77 6.69 9.17 1.27
C ARG A 77 7.70 8.50 2.22
N ILE A 78 7.25 7.48 2.95
CA ILE A 78 8.14 6.76 3.88
C ILE A 78 9.26 6.07 3.11
N ASN A 79 8.93 5.42 1.99
CA ASN A 79 9.95 4.77 1.16
C ASN A 79 10.96 5.77 0.63
N ARG A 80 10.53 6.96 0.24
CA ARG A 80 11.45 7.99 -0.22
C ARG A 80 12.36 8.44 0.92
N LEU A 81 11.83 8.60 2.12
CA LEU A 81 12.63 8.98 3.27
C LEU A 81 13.65 7.90 3.62
N ILE A 82 13.27 6.63 3.49
CA ILE A 82 14.18 5.52 3.71
C ILE A 82 15.31 5.55 2.69
N GLU A 83 15.00 5.78 1.42
CA GLU A 83 16.02 5.86 0.38
C GLU A 83 16.97 7.03 0.62
N GLU A 84 16.45 8.18 0.99
CA GLU A 84 17.27 9.33 1.32
C GLU A 84 18.16 9.06 2.52
N TRP A 85 17.62 8.41 3.53
CA TRP A 85 18.39 8.07 4.72
C TRP A 85 19.52 7.10 4.40
N LYS A 86 19.25 6.09 3.58
CA LYS A 86 20.27 5.14 3.16
C LYS A 86 21.39 5.85 2.40
N TYR A 87 21.02 6.75 1.52
CA TYR A 87 21.99 7.50 0.73
C TYR A 87 22.87 8.35 1.63
N LYS A 88 22.28 9.07 2.56
CA LYS A 88 23.04 9.91 3.49
C LYS A 88 23.95 9.08 4.38
N ARG A 89 23.45 7.96 4.86
CA ARG A 89 24.23 7.07 5.71
C ARG A 89 25.45 6.53 4.99
N ASP A 90 25.26 6.13 3.74
CA ASP A 90 26.36 5.60 2.95
C ASP A 90 27.40 6.67 2.64
N ARG A 91 26.95 7.88 2.39
CA ARG A 91 27.87 9.01 2.17
C ARG A 91 28.70 9.32 3.40
N VAL A 92 28.07 9.25 4.56
CA VAL A 92 28.76 9.52 5.81
C VAL A 92 29.74 8.41 6.15
N LYS A 93 29.35 7.17 5.84
CA LYS A 93 30.20 6.05 6.12
C LYS A 93 31.40 5.99 5.23
N ALA A 94 31.19 6.25 3.98
CA ALA A 94 32.25 6.09 3.02
C ALA A 94 33.44 6.93 3.32
N PRO A 95 33.33 8.14 3.59
CA PRO A 95 34.42 8.97 3.74
C PRO A 95 35.09 8.79 4.98
N PRO A 96 34.58 8.40 5.82
CA PRO A 96 35.17 8.39 6.98
C PRO A 96 36.41 7.88 7.01
N ARG A 97 36.69 7.70 6.48
CA ARG A 97 37.61 7.39 6.54
C ARG A 97 38.34 8.13 6.31
N PRO A 98 38.77 8.50 6.30
CA PRO A 98 39.66 8.88 6.29
C PRO A 98 40.14 9.36 6.93
N ALA A 99 40.14 9.40 7.23
CA ALA A 99 40.91 9.88 7.66
C ALA A 99 41.43 9.95 7.98
#